data_a79027c3608ba5782393a945c2f9997d
#
_entry.id   a79027c3608ba5782393a945c2f9997d
#
_cell.length_a   1.000
_cell.length_b   1.000
_cell.length_c   1.000
_cell.angle_alpha   90.00
_cell.angle_beta   90.00
_cell.angle_gamma   90.00
#
_symmetry.space_group_name_H-M   'P 1'
#
loop_
_entity.id
_entity.type
_entity.pdbx_description
1 polymer ?
#
loop_
_entity_poly.entity_id
_entity_poly.type
_entity_poly.pdbx_seq_one_letter_code
_entity_poly.pdbx_strand_id
1 'polypeptide(L)'
;IKNAVIKKFKRENKLNYTSDQITVGTGGKQVLYNAFVATLNKGDEVLIPAPFWVSYPDMVLLAGGKPKFIKCGEEDGFKLTPAKLKKAITKKTKWIILNSPSNPTGAAYTKKEIISLGKVLLKNKNVFILSDDIYEHVKFDNFKFFTIAQIKKLKDRTLTMNGVSKAYAMTGWRIGYAAGPKNIIAAIRKIQSQSTSNPSSISQAAAVEALNGTQSFIKKRAKSFSDRRNFVVNYLNSIPGITCLMPKGAFYVFPSCKGLIGKKTKIKNDTDFVQKLLEKQNVAVVQGSAFGLDGYFRISYATSMQKLKVAMVRIKLFCESLG
;
A
#
# COMPACT_ATOMS: atom_id res chain seq x y z
N ILE A 1 24.42 -0.09 -2.83
CA ILE A 1 23.00 0.11 -2.59
C ILE A 1 22.67 0.17 -1.09
N LYS A 2 23.15 -0.75 -0.25
CA LYS A 2 22.80 -0.78 1.18
C LYS A 2 23.13 0.53 1.91
N ASN A 3 24.31 1.11 1.66
CA ASN A 3 24.69 2.40 2.24
C ASN A 3 23.76 3.55 1.83
N ALA A 4 23.27 3.56 0.58
CA ALA A 4 22.30 4.54 0.11
C ALA A 4 20.95 4.37 0.84
N VAL A 5 20.50 3.14 1.05
CA VAL A 5 19.29 2.81 1.82
C VAL A 5 19.42 3.23 3.30
N ILE A 6 20.57 2.97 3.93
CA ILE A 6 20.87 3.40 5.31
C ILE A 6 20.79 4.94 5.42
N LYS A 7 21.47 5.64 4.50
CA LYS A 7 21.45 7.12 4.45
C LYS A 7 20.02 7.65 4.28
N LYS A 8 19.21 7.02 3.41
CA LYS A 8 17.80 7.35 3.20
C LYS A 8 16.99 7.22 4.49
N PHE A 9 17.04 6.07 5.16
CA PHE A 9 16.30 5.86 6.40
C PHE A 9 16.71 6.83 7.51
N LYS A 10 18.01 7.14 7.61
CA LYS A 10 18.51 8.13 8.58
C LYS A 10 18.00 9.54 8.24
N ARG A 11 18.11 9.96 6.97
CA ARG A 11 17.73 11.30 6.49
C ARG A 11 16.24 11.57 6.63
N GLU A 12 15.40 10.61 6.21
CA GLU A 12 13.97 10.83 6.01
C GLU A 12 13.11 10.31 7.17
N ASN A 13 13.47 9.15 7.72
CA ASN A 13 12.66 8.49 8.74
C ASN A 13 13.30 8.56 10.15
N LYS A 14 14.49 9.15 10.31
CA LYS A 14 15.25 9.20 11.58
C LYS A 14 15.51 7.81 12.17
N LEU A 15 15.69 6.82 11.31
CA LEU A 15 15.98 5.44 11.67
C LEU A 15 17.43 5.10 11.34
N ASN A 16 18.15 4.56 12.33
CA ASN A 16 19.51 4.09 12.17
C ASN A 16 19.51 2.57 12.00
N TYR A 17 20.12 2.10 10.92
CA TYR A 17 20.30 0.68 10.61
C TYR A 17 21.76 0.41 10.24
N THR A 18 22.20 -0.83 10.43
CA THR A 18 23.48 -1.35 9.97
C THR A 18 23.30 -2.14 8.67
N SER A 19 24.38 -2.41 7.94
CA SER A 19 24.31 -3.10 6.64
C SER A 19 23.72 -4.51 6.71
N ASP A 20 23.88 -5.21 7.83
CA ASP A 20 23.28 -6.52 8.10
C ASP A 20 21.77 -6.47 8.42
N GLN A 21 21.23 -5.28 8.65
CA GLN A 21 19.81 -5.00 8.82
C GLN A 21 19.12 -4.59 7.51
N ILE A 22 19.82 -4.58 6.36
CA ILE A 22 19.29 -4.17 5.07
C ILE A 22 19.26 -5.36 4.09
N THR A 23 18.13 -5.53 3.40
CA THR A 23 18.00 -6.41 2.24
C THR A 23 17.50 -5.62 1.03
N VAL A 24 17.88 -6.07 -0.17
CA VAL A 24 17.46 -5.49 -1.45
C VAL A 24 16.98 -6.63 -2.35
N GLY A 25 15.80 -6.47 -2.94
CA GLY A 25 15.19 -7.48 -3.80
C GLY A 25 14.74 -6.91 -5.14
N THR A 26 14.32 -7.81 -6.03
CA THR A 26 13.78 -7.48 -7.36
C THR A 26 12.36 -6.91 -7.25
N GLY A 27 12.28 -5.66 -6.76
CA GLY A 27 11.06 -4.97 -6.38
C GLY A 27 10.58 -5.33 -4.96
N GLY A 28 9.70 -4.49 -4.40
CA GLY A 28 9.14 -4.68 -3.06
C GLY A 28 8.41 -6.02 -2.91
N LYS A 29 7.75 -6.52 -3.97
CA LYS A 29 7.02 -7.80 -3.93
C LYS A 29 7.94 -8.96 -3.55
N GLN A 30 9.15 -9.05 -4.11
CA GLN A 30 10.09 -10.10 -3.75
C GLN A 30 10.53 -10.00 -2.29
N VAL A 31 10.81 -8.79 -1.81
CA VAL A 31 11.19 -8.56 -0.39
C VAL A 31 10.09 -9.08 0.55
N LEU A 32 8.83 -8.76 0.26
CA LEU A 32 7.67 -9.18 1.05
C LEU A 32 7.47 -10.70 0.98
N TYR A 33 7.50 -11.26 -0.22
CA TYR A 33 7.37 -12.71 -0.43
C TYR A 33 8.44 -13.48 0.33
N ASN A 34 9.70 -13.09 0.17
CA ASN A 34 10.81 -13.72 0.89
C ASN A 34 10.69 -13.59 2.41
N ALA A 35 10.14 -12.47 2.92
CA ALA A 35 9.90 -12.32 4.37
C ALA A 35 8.88 -13.33 4.88
N PHE A 36 7.79 -13.57 4.15
CA PHE A 36 6.79 -14.56 4.52
C PHE A 36 7.32 -15.99 4.39
N VAL A 37 7.96 -16.34 3.27
CA VAL A 37 8.58 -17.68 3.08
C VAL A 37 9.61 -17.99 4.17
N ALA A 38 10.38 -16.98 4.59
CA ALA A 38 11.42 -17.14 5.61
C ALA A 38 10.89 -17.28 7.04
N THR A 39 9.64 -16.91 7.31
CA THR A 39 9.16 -16.72 8.69
C THR A 39 7.82 -17.36 9.02
N LEU A 40 7.02 -17.73 8.03
CA LEU A 40 5.72 -18.36 8.24
C LEU A 40 5.83 -19.89 8.31
N ASN A 41 5.08 -20.48 9.21
CA ASN A 41 4.82 -21.90 9.30
C ASN A 41 3.32 -22.17 9.09
N LYS A 42 2.98 -23.41 8.84
CA LYS A 42 1.58 -23.85 8.71
C LYS A 42 0.78 -23.46 9.97
N GLY A 43 -0.28 -22.68 9.76
CA GLY A 43 -1.16 -22.21 10.82
C GLY A 43 -0.83 -20.82 11.38
N ASP A 44 0.33 -20.25 11.05
CA ASP A 44 0.65 -18.86 11.41
C ASP A 44 -0.31 -17.89 10.72
N GLU A 45 -0.87 -16.95 11.49
CA GLU A 45 -1.80 -15.94 10.99
C GLU A 45 -1.07 -14.64 10.64
N VAL A 46 -1.45 -14.06 9.49
CA VAL A 46 -1.03 -12.72 9.07
C VAL A 46 -2.25 -11.82 9.05
N LEU A 47 -2.28 -10.78 9.90
CA LEU A 47 -3.35 -9.80 9.92
C LEU A 47 -3.21 -8.83 8.76
N ILE A 48 -4.27 -8.69 7.96
CA ILE A 48 -4.31 -7.83 6.78
C ILE A 48 -5.53 -6.91 6.87
N PRO A 49 -5.34 -5.62 7.18
CA PRO A 49 -6.43 -4.64 7.11
C PRO A 49 -6.97 -4.54 5.69
N ALA A 50 -8.28 -4.73 5.52
CA ALA A 50 -8.99 -4.60 4.25
C ALA A 50 -9.69 -3.22 4.20
N PRO A 51 -9.62 -2.48 3.08
CA PRO A 51 -9.06 -2.90 1.80
C PRO A 51 -7.53 -2.92 1.77
N PHE A 52 -6.97 -3.89 1.05
CA PHE A 52 -5.54 -4.21 1.02
C PHE A 52 -5.01 -4.32 -0.43
N TRP A 53 -3.70 -4.24 -0.62
CA TRP A 53 -3.10 -4.58 -1.90
C TRP A 53 -3.27 -6.08 -2.21
N VAL A 54 -3.84 -6.36 -3.38
CA VAL A 54 -4.27 -7.70 -3.82
C VAL A 54 -3.24 -8.83 -3.63
N SER A 55 -1.94 -8.50 -3.64
CA SER A 55 -0.89 -9.51 -3.53
C SER A 55 -0.58 -9.97 -2.10
N TYR A 56 -1.05 -9.28 -1.07
CA TYR A 56 -0.73 -9.68 0.31
C TYR A 56 -1.30 -11.06 0.66
N PRO A 57 -2.60 -11.35 0.44
CA PRO A 57 -3.16 -12.66 0.76
C PRO A 57 -2.45 -13.80 0.03
N ASP A 58 -2.21 -13.64 -1.27
CA ASP A 58 -1.61 -14.69 -2.09
C ASP A 58 -0.18 -15.00 -1.66
N MET A 59 0.61 -13.96 -1.33
CA MET A 59 1.96 -14.19 -0.80
C MET A 59 1.97 -14.92 0.54
N VAL A 60 0.97 -14.65 1.41
CA VAL A 60 0.82 -15.37 2.68
C VAL A 60 0.43 -16.82 2.46
N LEU A 61 -0.52 -17.09 1.55
CA LEU A 61 -0.96 -18.45 1.20
C LEU A 61 0.17 -19.26 0.58
N LEU A 62 0.89 -18.69 -0.38
CA LEU A 62 2.04 -19.32 -1.03
C LEU A 62 3.18 -19.64 -0.05
N ALA A 63 3.30 -18.87 1.03
CA ALA A 63 4.26 -19.12 2.10
C ALA A 63 3.75 -20.11 3.18
N GLY A 64 2.55 -20.71 2.99
CA GLY A 64 1.96 -21.68 3.91
C GLY A 64 1.27 -21.06 5.13
N GLY A 65 1.18 -19.72 5.20
CA GLY A 65 0.48 -19.00 6.26
C GLY A 65 -1.03 -18.85 6.01
N LYS A 66 -1.73 -18.28 6.98
CA LYS A 66 -3.16 -18.02 6.93
C LYS A 66 -3.44 -16.51 6.94
N PRO A 67 -3.92 -15.89 5.83
CA PRO A 67 -4.34 -14.51 5.84
C PRO A 67 -5.60 -14.33 6.68
N LYS A 68 -5.62 -13.31 7.53
CA LYS A 68 -6.75 -12.95 8.39
C LYS A 68 -7.13 -11.49 8.15
N PHE A 69 -8.27 -11.27 7.54
CA PHE A 69 -8.72 -9.96 7.15
C PHE A 69 -9.39 -9.20 8.28
N ILE A 70 -9.10 -7.89 8.37
CA ILE A 70 -9.74 -6.98 9.31
C ILE A 70 -10.43 -5.89 8.50
N LYS A 71 -11.76 -5.93 8.45
CA LYS A 71 -12.56 -4.97 7.68
C LYS A 71 -12.42 -3.55 8.27
N CYS A 72 -11.95 -2.61 7.45
CA CYS A 72 -11.81 -1.19 7.74
C CYS A 72 -12.61 -0.42 6.69
N GLY A 73 -13.83 -0.06 7.02
CA GLY A 73 -14.74 0.59 6.09
C GLY A 73 -14.50 2.09 5.96
N GLU A 74 -15.39 2.73 5.22
CA GLU A 74 -15.36 4.17 4.99
C GLU A 74 -15.55 4.96 6.29
N GLU A 75 -16.33 4.42 7.23
CA GLU A 75 -16.54 4.95 8.58
C GLU A 75 -15.26 5.08 9.40
N ASP A 76 -14.28 4.22 9.15
CA ASP A 76 -12.95 4.28 9.76
C ASP A 76 -11.94 5.09 8.89
N GLY A 77 -12.38 5.67 7.78
CA GLY A 77 -11.51 6.25 6.76
C GLY A 77 -10.59 5.21 6.10
N PHE A 78 -11.06 3.98 5.97
CA PHE A 78 -10.32 2.80 5.45
C PHE A 78 -9.06 2.47 6.26
N LYS A 79 -9.03 2.78 7.55
CA LYS A 79 -7.87 2.59 8.43
C LYS A 79 -8.20 1.62 9.57
N LEU A 80 -7.22 0.80 9.92
CA LEU A 80 -7.31 -0.07 11.08
C LEU A 80 -7.37 0.76 12.37
N THR A 81 -8.32 0.45 13.24
CA THR A 81 -8.42 1.06 14.57
C THR A 81 -7.76 0.18 15.65
N PRO A 82 -7.30 0.76 16.78
CA PRO A 82 -6.75 -0.01 17.91
C PRO A 82 -7.71 -1.08 18.45
N ALA A 83 -9.02 -0.79 18.47
CA ALA A 83 -10.03 -1.74 18.94
C ALA A 83 -10.13 -2.96 18.02
N LYS A 84 -10.22 -2.73 16.70
CA LYS A 84 -10.24 -3.80 15.68
C LYS A 84 -8.96 -4.62 15.72
N LEU A 85 -7.80 -3.98 15.86
CA LEU A 85 -6.50 -4.66 15.99
C LEU A 85 -6.46 -5.55 17.23
N LYS A 86 -6.85 -5.02 18.40
CA LYS A 86 -6.88 -5.77 19.66
C LYS A 86 -7.78 -7.02 19.56
N LYS A 87 -8.94 -6.92 18.94
CA LYS A 87 -9.88 -8.04 18.73
C LYS A 87 -9.33 -9.09 17.76
N ALA A 88 -8.53 -8.69 16.77
CA ALA A 88 -8.04 -9.58 15.71
C ALA A 88 -6.82 -10.42 16.10
N ILE A 89 -6.01 -9.93 17.04
CA ILE A 89 -4.78 -10.63 17.48
C ILE A 89 -5.15 -11.92 18.23
N THR A 90 -4.50 -13.02 17.84
CA THR A 90 -4.59 -14.33 18.51
C THR A 90 -3.19 -14.85 18.88
N LYS A 91 -3.11 -15.99 19.57
CA LYS A 91 -1.86 -16.68 19.86
C LYS A 91 -1.13 -17.16 18.59
N LYS A 92 -1.85 -17.30 17.46
CA LYS A 92 -1.31 -17.71 16.15
C LYS A 92 -0.85 -16.51 15.29
N THR A 93 -1.14 -15.29 15.71
CA THR A 93 -0.77 -14.09 14.96
C THR A 93 0.74 -13.93 14.92
N LYS A 94 1.31 -14.07 13.72
CA LYS A 94 2.74 -13.91 13.44
C LYS A 94 3.10 -12.53 12.91
N TRP A 95 2.29 -11.99 11.99
CA TRP A 95 2.51 -10.70 11.35
C TRP A 95 1.26 -9.83 11.34
N ILE A 96 1.47 -8.53 11.35
CA ILE A 96 0.49 -7.51 10.94
C ILE A 96 1.08 -6.70 9.78
N ILE A 97 0.31 -6.46 8.73
CA ILE A 97 0.69 -5.59 7.60
C ILE A 97 0.08 -4.21 7.83
N LEU A 98 0.90 -3.17 7.76
CA LEU A 98 0.48 -1.77 7.73
C LEU A 98 1.01 -1.14 6.45
N ASN A 99 0.12 -0.67 5.57
CA ASN A 99 0.47 0.02 4.33
C ASN A 99 -0.04 1.47 4.40
N SER A 100 0.88 2.43 4.42
CA SER A 100 0.55 3.86 4.55
C SER A 100 1.56 4.73 3.80
N PRO A 101 1.11 5.62 2.90
CA PRO A 101 -0.24 5.68 2.30
C PRO A 101 -0.61 4.39 1.59
N SER A 102 -1.92 4.04 1.60
CA SER A 102 -2.40 2.72 1.21
C SER A 102 -2.69 2.60 -0.29
N ASN A 103 -2.48 1.41 -0.82
CA ASN A 103 -3.11 0.89 -2.01
C ASN A 103 -4.20 -0.12 -1.56
N PRO A 104 -5.51 0.10 -1.84
CA PRO A 104 -6.07 0.89 -2.95
C PRO A 104 -6.55 2.30 -2.59
N THR A 105 -6.62 2.70 -1.31
CA THR A 105 -7.48 3.79 -0.86
C THR A 105 -6.80 5.17 -0.87
N GLY A 106 -5.46 5.21 -0.85
CA GLY A 106 -4.71 6.44 -0.60
C GLY A 106 -4.85 6.97 0.83
N ALA A 107 -5.54 6.24 1.71
CA ALA A 107 -5.62 6.58 3.13
C ALA A 107 -4.23 6.53 3.78
N ALA A 108 -3.96 7.44 4.70
CA ALA A 108 -2.69 7.50 5.40
C ALA A 108 -2.90 7.69 6.90
N TYR A 109 -2.16 6.92 7.69
CA TYR A 109 -2.21 7.02 9.16
C TYR A 109 -1.44 8.21 9.65
N THR A 110 -2.06 9.03 10.50
CA THR A 110 -1.39 10.09 11.25
C THR A 110 -0.44 9.49 12.29
N LYS A 111 0.52 10.30 12.77
CA LYS A 111 1.41 9.89 13.88
C LYS A 111 0.62 9.45 15.11
N LYS A 112 -0.49 10.12 15.44
CA LYS A 112 -1.37 9.77 16.60
C LYS A 112 -1.98 8.37 16.42
N GLU A 113 -2.48 8.07 15.23
CA GLU A 113 -3.08 6.76 14.92
C GLU A 113 -2.02 5.64 14.96
N ILE A 114 -0.84 5.85 14.36
CA ILE A 114 0.27 4.89 14.42
C ILE A 114 0.72 4.64 15.88
N ILE A 115 0.83 5.67 16.71
CA ILE A 115 1.17 5.50 18.13
C ILE A 115 0.08 4.70 18.85
N SER A 116 -1.19 4.93 18.53
CA SER A 116 -2.30 4.20 19.15
C SER A 116 -2.31 2.72 18.78
N LEU A 117 -2.05 2.38 17.52
CA LEU A 117 -1.81 0.99 17.07
C LEU A 117 -0.57 0.40 17.75
N GLY A 118 0.50 1.18 17.85
CA GLY A 118 1.74 0.80 18.53
C GLY A 118 1.53 0.40 19.99
N LYS A 119 0.65 1.09 20.73
CA LYS A 119 0.29 0.73 22.12
C LYS A 119 -0.32 -0.67 22.23
N VAL A 120 -1.14 -1.08 21.25
CA VAL A 120 -1.70 -2.45 21.19
C VAL A 120 -0.59 -3.46 20.89
N LEU A 121 0.26 -3.16 19.90
CA LEU A 121 1.34 -4.05 19.50
C LEU A 121 2.41 -4.20 20.59
N LEU A 122 2.67 -3.18 21.39
CA LEU A 122 3.61 -3.28 22.54
C LEU A 122 3.18 -4.32 23.57
N LYS A 123 1.87 -4.55 23.72
CA LYS A 123 1.32 -5.59 24.61
C LYS A 123 1.36 -6.98 23.98
N ASN A 124 1.58 -7.10 22.67
CA ASN A 124 1.60 -8.36 21.91
C ASN A 124 3.00 -8.59 21.31
N LYS A 125 3.96 -9.00 22.16
CA LYS A 125 5.40 -9.02 21.85
C LYS A 125 5.79 -9.99 20.72
N ASN A 126 4.99 -11.03 20.47
CA ASN A 126 5.26 -12.07 19.47
C ASN A 126 4.85 -11.69 18.05
N VAL A 127 4.12 -10.57 17.87
CA VAL A 127 3.65 -10.12 16.57
C VAL A 127 4.72 -9.28 15.90
N PHE A 128 5.22 -9.72 14.75
CA PHE A 128 6.06 -8.92 13.86
C PHE A 128 5.22 -7.91 13.08
N ILE A 129 5.84 -6.82 12.66
CA ILE A 129 5.19 -5.72 11.96
C ILE A 129 5.84 -5.56 10.60
N LEU A 130 5.04 -5.68 9.53
CA LEU A 130 5.44 -5.30 8.19
C LEU A 130 4.90 -3.89 7.93
N SER A 131 5.79 -2.91 7.82
CA SER A 131 5.45 -1.54 7.43
C SER A 131 5.78 -1.37 5.96
N ASP A 132 4.75 -1.37 5.12
CA ASP A 132 4.89 -1.11 3.67
C ASP A 132 4.75 0.39 3.43
N ASP A 133 5.90 1.07 3.37
CA ASP A 133 6.03 2.52 3.29
C ASP A 133 6.31 3.00 1.84
N ILE A 134 6.00 2.17 0.83
CA ILE A 134 6.37 2.41 -0.58
C ILE A 134 5.84 3.75 -1.14
N TYR A 135 4.78 4.30 -0.54
CA TYR A 135 4.17 5.57 -0.95
C TYR A 135 4.51 6.75 -0.03
N GLU A 136 5.44 6.66 0.91
CA GLU A 136 5.75 7.70 1.90
C GLU A 136 6.03 9.10 1.30
N HIS A 137 6.52 9.15 0.06
CA HIS A 137 6.82 10.39 -0.65
C HIS A 137 5.64 10.94 -1.46
N VAL A 138 4.64 10.11 -1.77
CA VAL A 138 3.43 10.51 -2.49
C VAL A 138 2.37 10.87 -1.46
N LYS A 139 2.44 12.08 -0.94
CA LYS A 139 1.57 12.60 0.11
C LYS A 139 1.18 14.04 -0.17
N PHE A 140 0.01 14.44 0.31
CA PHE A 140 -0.66 15.69 -0.03
C PHE A 140 -1.00 16.52 1.21
N ASP A 141 -1.40 17.78 1.01
CA ASP A 141 -1.95 18.67 2.05
C ASP A 141 -1.03 18.81 3.27
N ASN A 142 0.28 18.92 3.05
CA ASN A 142 1.29 18.99 4.11
C ASN A 142 1.27 17.80 5.10
N PHE A 143 0.71 16.65 4.67
CA PHE A 143 0.66 15.46 5.50
C PHE A 143 2.06 15.03 5.94
N LYS A 144 2.22 14.85 7.26
CA LYS A 144 3.49 14.40 7.86
C LYS A 144 3.47 12.89 8.02
N PHE A 145 4.22 12.22 7.16
CA PHE A 145 4.39 10.78 7.22
C PHE A 145 5.12 10.36 8.51
N PHE A 146 4.69 9.25 9.10
CA PHE A 146 5.30 8.63 10.27
C PHE A 146 5.22 7.12 10.16
N THR A 147 6.37 6.43 10.14
CA THR A 147 6.42 4.96 10.14
C THR A 147 6.43 4.39 11.54
N ILE A 148 5.81 3.22 11.73
CA ILE A 148 5.72 2.58 13.05
C ILE A 148 7.10 2.19 13.61
N ALA A 149 8.11 1.97 12.76
CA ALA A 149 9.47 1.71 13.17
C ALA A 149 10.12 2.87 13.97
N GLN A 150 9.57 4.09 13.87
CA GLN A 150 10.02 5.23 14.69
C GLN A 150 9.60 5.11 16.17
N ILE A 151 8.74 4.17 16.53
CA ILE A 151 8.44 3.81 17.91
C ILE A 151 9.59 2.88 18.39
N LYS A 152 10.54 3.44 19.13
CA LYS A 152 11.81 2.76 19.54
C LYS A 152 11.63 1.30 19.97
N LYS A 153 10.63 1.03 20.82
CA LYS A 153 10.34 -0.33 21.33
C LYS A 153 9.73 -1.30 20.31
N LEU A 154 9.34 -0.83 19.12
CA LEU A 154 8.79 -1.66 18.03
C LEU A 154 9.79 -1.86 16.88
N LYS A 155 10.85 -1.05 16.79
CA LYS A 155 11.84 -1.10 15.71
C LYS A 155 12.41 -2.51 15.51
N ASP A 156 12.79 -3.20 16.59
CA ASP A 156 13.48 -4.50 16.55
C ASP A 156 12.55 -5.68 16.20
N ARG A 157 11.30 -5.43 15.87
CA ARG A 157 10.34 -6.39 15.30
C ARG A 157 9.52 -5.82 14.17
N THR A 158 10.00 -4.73 13.56
CA THR A 158 9.40 -4.12 12.37
C THR A 158 10.30 -4.33 11.17
N LEU A 159 9.74 -4.90 10.12
CA LEU A 159 10.33 -4.90 8.78
C LEU A 159 9.74 -3.72 8.01
N THR A 160 10.54 -2.69 7.79
CA THR A 160 10.13 -1.49 7.04
C THR A 160 10.52 -1.67 5.58
N MET A 161 9.55 -1.88 4.72
CA MET A 161 9.72 -2.07 3.29
C MET A 161 9.51 -0.74 2.53
N ASN A 162 10.34 -0.51 1.52
CA ASN A 162 10.22 0.61 0.61
C ASN A 162 10.87 0.25 -0.75
N GLY A 163 10.98 1.21 -1.66
CA GLY A 163 11.60 0.98 -2.98
C GLY A 163 11.63 2.23 -3.83
N VAL A 164 12.26 2.12 -5.00
CA VAL A 164 12.38 3.23 -5.93
C VAL A 164 11.23 3.30 -6.96
N SER A 165 10.39 2.28 -7.00
CA SER A 165 9.36 2.12 -8.05
C SER A 165 8.37 3.28 -8.13
N LYS A 166 7.96 3.88 -6.98
CA LYS A 166 6.86 4.84 -6.91
C LYS A 166 7.35 6.29 -6.88
N ALA A 167 8.10 6.66 -5.84
CA ALA A 167 8.61 8.02 -5.69
C ALA A 167 9.52 8.44 -6.87
N TYR A 168 10.31 7.51 -7.37
CA TYR A 168 11.29 7.76 -8.44
C TYR A 168 10.79 7.37 -9.84
N ALA A 169 9.53 6.87 -9.97
CA ALA A 169 8.96 6.38 -11.23
C ALA A 169 9.83 5.29 -11.91
N MET A 170 10.47 4.44 -11.10
CA MET A 170 11.42 3.41 -11.54
C MET A 170 10.79 2.00 -11.44
N THR A 171 9.56 1.83 -11.92
CA THR A 171 8.86 0.53 -11.83
C THR A 171 9.58 -0.57 -12.58
N GLY A 172 10.09 -0.29 -13.78
CA GLY A 172 10.80 -1.23 -14.64
C GLY A 172 12.19 -1.64 -14.11
N TRP A 173 12.81 -0.85 -13.25
CA TRP A 173 14.13 -1.13 -12.67
C TRP A 173 14.08 -2.24 -11.60
N ARG A 174 12.91 -2.57 -11.11
CA ARG A 174 12.70 -3.68 -10.17
C ARG A 174 13.59 -3.63 -8.93
N ILE A 175 13.64 -2.50 -8.22
CA ILE A 175 14.36 -2.37 -6.94
C ILE A 175 13.37 -2.05 -5.81
N GLY A 176 13.31 -2.99 -4.84
CA GLY A 176 12.70 -2.82 -3.53
C GLY A 176 13.73 -3.13 -2.45
N TYR A 177 13.55 -2.59 -1.27
CA TYR A 177 14.42 -2.83 -0.15
C TYR A 177 13.66 -2.84 1.17
N ALA A 178 14.22 -3.51 2.17
CA ALA A 178 13.70 -3.42 3.53
C ALA A 178 14.82 -3.27 4.55
N ALA A 179 14.45 -2.67 5.68
CA ALA A 179 15.25 -2.60 6.88
C ALA A 179 14.51 -3.24 8.05
N GLY A 180 15.19 -4.00 8.89
CA GLY A 180 14.55 -4.69 10.00
C GLY A 180 15.49 -5.48 10.91
N PRO A 181 14.92 -6.40 11.72
CA PRO A 181 15.71 -7.24 12.60
C PRO A 181 16.75 -8.08 11.85
N LYS A 182 17.97 -8.19 12.36
CA LYS A 182 19.08 -8.90 11.71
C LYS A 182 18.75 -10.34 11.35
N ASN A 183 18.10 -11.07 12.25
CA ASN A 183 17.70 -12.46 12.03
C ASN A 183 16.70 -12.62 10.87
N ILE A 184 15.70 -11.74 10.78
CA ILE A 184 14.74 -11.73 9.67
C ILE A 184 15.43 -11.36 8.36
N ILE A 185 16.28 -10.34 8.37
CA ILE A 185 17.04 -9.94 7.18
C ILE A 185 17.98 -11.05 6.71
N ALA A 186 18.65 -11.75 7.63
CA ALA A 186 19.50 -12.89 7.29
C ALA A 186 18.69 -14.04 6.65
N ALA A 187 17.51 -14.35 7.19
CA ALA A 187 16.63 -15.38 6.65
C ALA A 187 16.10 -15.00 5.25
N ILE A 188 15.65 -13.76 5.03
CA ILE A 188 15.25 -13.24 3.72
C ILE A 188 16.39 -13.40 2.70
N ARG A 189 17.61 -13.02 3.08
CA ARG A 189 18.79 -13.11 2.21
C ARG A 189 19.13 -14.57 1.87
N LYS A 190 18.96 -15.51 2.79
CA LYS A 190 19.15 -16.94 2.55
C LYS A 190 18.16 -17.45 1.50
N ILE A 191 16.88 -17.12 1.60
CA ILE A 191 15.87 -17.47 0.58
C ILE A 191 16.22 -16.86 -0.78
N GLN A 192 16.59 -15.57 -0.81
CA GLN A 192 16.95 -14.88 -2.04
C GLN A 192 18.18 -15.49 -2.73
N SER A 193 19.19 -15.88 -1.95
CA SER A 193 20.43 -16.47 -2.50
C SER A 193 20.18 -17.81 -3.20
N GLN A 194 19.11 -18.55 -2.84
CA GLN A 194 18.73 -19.82 -3.44
C GLN A 194 17.66 -19.68 -4.53
N SER A 195 17.20 -18.47 -4.84
CA SER A 195 16.18 -18.23 -5.87
C SER A 195 16.69 -17.31 -6.99
N THR A 196 16.78 -16.01 -6.73
CA THR A 196 17.15 -15.01 -7.74
C THR A 196 18.55 -14.43 -7.55
N SER A 197 19.31 -14.88 -6.56
CA SER A 197 20.61 -14.36 -6.14
C SER A 197 20.54 -12.90 -5.71
N ASN A 198 20.53 -11.96 -6.65
CA ASN A 198 20.50 -10.51 -6.42
C ASN A 198 19.68 -9.79 -7.51
N PRO A 199 19.14 -8.59 -7.22
CA PRO A 199 18.63 -7.73 -8.29
C PRO A 199 19.76 -7.31 -9.24
N SER A 200 19.40 -6.94 -10.46
CA SER A 200 20.35 -6.43 -11.49
C SER A 200 21.28 -5.38 -10.91
N SER A 201 22.61 -5.53 -11.14
CA SER A 201 23.63 -4.57 -10.69
C SER A 201 23.44 -3.17 -11.31
N ILE A 202 23.02 -3.11 -12.58
CA ILE A 202 22.69 -1.86 -13.29
C ILE A 202 21.53 -1.16 -12.56
N SER A 203 20.48 -1.91 -12.22
CA SER A 203 19.33 -1.39 -11.47
C SER A 203 19.71 -0.92 -10.06
N GLN A 204 20.64 -1.61 -9.41
CA GLN A 204 21.15 -1.21 -8.10
C GLN A 204 21.96 0.11 -8.21
N ALA A 205 22.78 0.28 -9.23
CA ALA A 205 23.53 1.52 -9.48
C ALA A 205 22.58 2.71 -9.71
N ALA A 206 21.57 2.53 -10.57
CA ALA A 206 20.54 3.53 -10.82
C ALA A 206 19.76 3.89 -9.54
N ALA A 207 19.45 2.90 -8.68
CA ALA A 207 18.77 3.14 -7.41
C ALA A 207 19.66 3.88 -6.40
N VAL A 208 20.98 3.68 -6.42
CA VAL A 208 21.94 4.44 -5.60
C VAL A 208 21.87 5.92 -5.95
N GLU A 209 21.91 6.25 -7.27
CA GLU A 209 21.76 7.63 -7.72
C GLU A 209 20.39 8.23 -7.35
N ALA A 210 19.31 7.48 -7.56
CA ALA A 210 17.97 7.92 -7.18
C ALA A 210 17.86 8.27 -5.69
N LEU A 211 18.49 7.49 -4.81
CA LEU A 211 18.42 7.69 -3.35
C LEU A 211 19.37 8.77 -2.84
N ASN A 212 20.52 8.97 -3.46
CA ASN A 212 21.55 9.92 -3.04
C ASN A 212 21.47 11.26 -3.75
N GLY A 213 20.96 11.29 -4.99
CA GLY A 213 20.82 12.49 -5.80
C GLY A 213 19.80 13.48 -5.26
N THR A 214 19.52 14.53 -6.01
CA THR A 214 18.56 15.56 -5.63
C THR A 214 17.14 14.99 -5.46
N GLN A 215 16.45 15.40 -4.39
CA GLN A 215 15.08 15.00 -4.11
C GLN A 215 14.04 16.08 -4.47
N SER A 216 14.45 17.18 -5.07
CA SER A 216 13.60 18.34 -5.37
C SER A 216 12.39 18.00 -6.26
N PHE A 217 12.58 17.09 -7.24
CA PHE A 217 11.52 16.65 -8.15
C PHE A 217 10.37 15.92 -7.46
N ILE A 218 10.58 15.30 -6.29
CA ILE A 218 9.55 14.59 -5.53
C ILE A 218 8.42 15.55 -5.14
N LYS A 219 8.76 16.75 -4.65
CA LYS A 219 7.76 17.77 -4.31
C LYS A 219 6.96 18.22 -5.53
N LYS A 220 7.61 18.43 -6.68
CA LYS A 220 6.94 18.82 -7.93
C LYS A 220 5.98 17.72 -8.40
N ARG A 221 6.40 16.46 -8.34
CA ARG A 221 5.54 15.30 -8.67
C ARG A 221 4.35 15.18 -7.70
N ALA A 222 4.58 15.32 -6.39
CA ALA A 222 3.51 15.27 -5.40
C ALA A 222 2.44 16.35 -5.65
N LYS A 223 2.85 17.57 -6.04
CA LYS A 223 1.91 18.63 -6.44
C LYS A 223 1.07 18.22 -7.65
N SER A 224 1.69 17.69 -8.71
CA SER A 224 0.96 17.20 -9.90
C SER A 224 -0.04 16.10 -9.56
N PHE A 225 0.32 15.17 -8.66
CA PHE A 225 -0.61 14.16 -8.18
C PHE A 225 -1.73 14.75 -7.33
N SER A 226 -1.44 15.75 -6.51
CA SER A 226 -2.47 16.47 -5.74
C SER A 226 -3.52 17.13 -6.64
N ASP A 227 -3.08 17.77 -7.72
CA ASP A 227 -3.99 18.44 -8.67
C ASP A 227 -4.90 17.39 -9.36
N ARG A 228 -4.33 16.26 -9.78
CA ARG A 228 -5.10 15.15 -10.37
C ARG A 228 -6.08 14.52 -9.37
N ARG A 229 -5.64 14.30 -8.12
CA ARG A 229 -6.50 13.80 -7.04
C ARG A 229 -7.70 14.71 -6.84
N ASN A 230 -7.47 16.01 -6.68
CA ASN A 230 -8.53 16.98 -6.44
C ASN A 230 -9.55 16.97 -7.58
N PHE A 231 -9.07 16.98 -8.82
CA PHE A 231 -9.95 16.89 -9.99
C PHE A 231 -10.79 15.61 -9.96
N VAL A 232 -10.16 14.44 -9.80
CA VAL A 232 -10.85 13.15 -9.83
C VAL A 232 -11.86 13.02 -8.70
N VAL A 233 -11.50 13.38 -7.46
CA VAL A 233 -12.41 13.27 -6.31
C VAL A 233 -13.61 14.21 -6.44
N ASN A 234 -13.38 15.46 -6.80
CA ASN A 234 -14.46 16.42 -6.99
C ASN A 234 -15.42 15.98 -8.09
N TYR A 235 -14.89 15.48 -9.21
CA TYR A 235 -15.71 14.99 -10.31
C TYR A 235 -16.53 13.76 -9.91
N LEU A 236 -15.92 12.77 -9.24
CA LEU A 236 -16.64 11.58 -8.79
C LEU A 236 -17.77 11.92 -7.82
N ASN A 237 -17.53 12.82 -6.88
CA ASN A 237 -18.55 13.25 -5.91
C ASN A 237 -19.68 14.09 -6.56
N SER A 238 -19.55 14.54 -7.80
CA SER A 238 -20.64 15.15 -8.56
C SER A 238 -21.54 14.14 -9.29
N ILE A 239 -21.19 12.84 -9.25
CA ILE A 239 -21.97 11.79 -9.91
C ILE A 239 -22.95 11.18 -8.89
N PRO A 240 -24.27 11.23 -9.11
CA PRO A 240 -25.25 10.59 -8.24
C PRO A 240 -24.95 9.09 -8.04
N GLY A 241 -25.00 8.61 -6.79
CA GLY A 241 -24.72 7.22 -6.43
C GLY A 241 -23.24 6.86 -6.26
N ILE A 242 -22.32 7.80 -6.50
CA ILE A 242 -20.87 7.67 -6.22
C ILE A 242 -20.49 8.55 -5.04
N THR A 243 -19.68 8.02 -4.13
CA THR A 243 -19.01 8.80 -3.07
C THR A 243 -17.54 8.47 -3.05
N CYS A 244 -16.68 9.45 -2.79
CA CYS A 244 -15.23 9.26 -2.78
C CYS A 244 -14.59 10.10 -1.68
N LEU A 245 -13.93 9.46 -0.72
CA LEU A 245 -13.13 10.16 0.28
C LEU A 245 -11.87 10.75 -0.35
N MET A 246 -11.46 11.92 0.15
CA MET A 246 -10.24 12.60 -0.27
C MET A 246 -8.99 11.90 0.32
N PRO A 247 -8.18 11.20 -0.49
CA PRO A 247 -6.99 10.50 0.01
C PRO A 247 -5.88 11.47 0.43
N LYS A 248 -5.07 11.04 1.39
CA LYS A 248 -3.92 11.83 1.89
C LYS A 248 -2.59 11.46 1.22
N GLY A 249 -2.58 10.37 0.42
CA GLY A 249 -1.36 9.95 -0.28
C GLY A 249 -1.63 8.89 -1.35
N ALA A 250 -0.55 8.30 -1.85
CA ALA A 250 -0.52 7.41 -3.02
C ALA A 250 -1.09 8.09 -4.29
N PHE A 251 -1.43 7.35 -5.30
CA PHE A 251 -2.05 7.88 -6.52
C PHE A 251 -3.30 7.09 -6.90
N TYR A 252 -4.08 6.75 -5.87
CA TYR A 252 -5.34 6.00 -5.99
C TYR A 252 -6.47 6.74 -5.28
N VAL A 253 -7.67 6.59 -5.83
CA VAL A 253 -8.94 6.82 -5.14
C VAL A 253 -9.73 5.52 -5.09
N PHE A 254 -10.60 5.40 -4.09
CA PHE A 254 -11.39 4.21 -3.84
C PHE A 254 -12.86 4.57 -3.62
N PRO A 255 -13.53 5.05 -4.70
CA PRO A 255 -14.92 5.48 -4.61
C PRO A 255 -15.87 4.31 -4.35
N SER A 256 -16.95 4.60 -3.65
CA SER A 256 -18.10 3.73 -3.46
C SER A 256 -19.02 3.82 -4.69
N CYS A 257 -19.46 2.66 -5.20
CA CYS A 257 -20.52 2.54 -6.20
C CYS A 257 -21.79 1.90 -5.63
N LYS A 258 -21.91 1.84 -4.30
CA LYS A 258 -23.06 1.19 -3.61
C LYS A 258 -24.40 1.79 -4.01
N GLY A 259 -24.46 3.11 -4.25
CA GLY A 259 -25.67 3.79 -4.71
C GLY A 259 -26.13 3.40 -6.12
N LEU A 260 -25.26 2.71 -6.87
CA LEU A 260 -25.54 2.24 -8.22
C LEU A 260 -25.70 0.70 -8.32
N ILE A 261 -25.65 0.00 -7.18
CA ILE A 261 -25.86 -1.46 -7.13
C ILE A 261 -27.32 -1.72 -6.73
N GLY A 262 -28.04 -2.51 -7.53
CA GLY A 262 -29.40 -2.91 -7.21
C GLY A 262 -30.26 -3.25 -8.43
N LYS A 263 -31.52 -3.59 -8.16
CA LYS A 263 -32.48 -4.03 -9.21
C LYS A 263 -32.78 -2.94 -10.23
N LYS A 264 -32.90 -1.68 -9.82
CA LYS A 264 -33.21 -0.55 -10.70
C LYS A 264 -32.13 -0.35 -11.76
N THR A 265 -30.87 -0.35 -11.36
CA THR A 265 -29.71 -0.15 -12.23
C THR A 265 -29.27 -1.41 -12.97
N LYS A 266 -29.80 -2.58 -12.60
CA LYS A 266 -29.39 -3.91 -13.09
C LYS A 266 -27.87 -4.19 -12.88
N ILE A 267 -27.24 -3.52 -11.92
CA ILE A 267 -25.88 -3.77 -11.47
C ILE A 267 -25.92 -4.69 -10.25
N LYS A 268 -25.31 -5.87 -10.36
CA LYS A 268 -25.36 -6.90 -9.31
C LYS A 268 -24.40 -6.61 -8.14
N ASN A 269 -23.19 -6.18 -8.46
CA ASN A 269 -22.11 -5.91 -7.52
C ASN A 269 -21.03 -5.02 -8.18
N ASP A 270 -19.94 -4.75 -7.46
CA ASP A 270 -18.82 -3.95 -7.95
C ASP A 270 -18.05 -4.60 -9.12
N THR A 271 -18.00 -5.93 -9.20
CA THR A 271 -17.42 -6.65 -10.34
C THR A 271 -18.23 -6.42 -11.62
N ASP A 272 -19.55 -6.55 -11.52
CA ASP A 272 -20.47 -6.28 -12.64
C ASP A 272 -20.42 -4.80 -13.07
N PHE A 273 -20.32 -3.88 -12.09
CA PHE A 273 -20.13 -2.45 -12.36
C PHE A 273 -18.86 -2.18 -13.18
N VAL A 274 -17.74 -2.71 -12.76
CA VAL A 274 -16.43 -2.52 -13.39
C VAL A 274 -16.38 -3.15 -14.78
N GLN A 275 -16.95 -4.35 -14.94
CA GLN A 275 -17.00 -5.04 -16.20
C GLN A 275 -17.85 -4.25 -17.23
N LYS A 276 -19.07 -3.84 -16.86
CA LYS A 276 -19.94 -3.05 -17.74
C LYS A 276 -19.37 -1.67 -18.07
N LEU A 277 -18.67 -1.03 -17.11
CA LEU A 277 -17.98 0.23 -17.38
C LEU A 277 -16.87 0.05 -18.43
N LEU A 278 -16.12 -1.05 -18.36
CA LEU A 278 -15.11 -1.37 -19.38
C LEU A 278 -15.74 -1.62 -20.74
N GLU A 279 -16.78 -2.46 -20.80
CA GLU A 279 -17.45 -2.85 -22.04
C GLU A 279 -18.15 -1.67 -22.74
N LYS A 280 -18.85 -0.81 -21.97
CA LYS A 280 -19.66 0.29 -22.53
C LYS A 280 -18.88 1.57 -22.77
N GLN A 281 -17.83 1.83 -21.99
CA GLN A 281 -17.13 3.12 -21.98
C GLN A 281 -15.61 3.02 -22.18
N ASN A 282 -15.06 1.81 -22.33
CA ASN A 282 -13.61 1.58 -22.45
C ASN A 282 -12.79 2.24 -21.32
N VAL A 283 -13.32 2.19 -20.08
CA VAL A 283 -12.61 2.68 -18.87
C VAL A 283 -12.31 1.50 -17.96
N ALA A 284 -11.02 1.16 -17.86
CA ALA A 284 -10.53 0.09 -17.01
C ALA A 284 -10.28 0.60 -15.57
N VAL A 285 -10.98 0.04 -14.63
CA VAL A 285 -10.81 0.24 -13.18
C VAL A 285 -10.76 -1.13 -12.48
N VAL A 286 -10.54 -1.19 -11.18
CA VAL A 286 -10.46 -2.48 -10.48
C VAL A 286 -11.51 -2.53 -9.39
N GLN A 287 -12.30 -3.61 -9.34
CA GLN A 287 -13.36 -3.81 -8.36
C GLN A 287 -12.82 -3.86 -6.91
N GLY A 288 -13.61 -3.37 -5.97
CA GLY A 288 -13.26 -3.31 -4.55
C GLY A 288 -13.16 -4.68 -3.90
N SER A 289 -13.97 -5.65 -4.36
CA SER A 289 -13.93 -7.05 -3.91
C SER A 289 -12.53 -7.68 -4.08
N ALA A 290 -11.77 -7.33 -5.13
CA ALA A 290 -10.38 -7.77 -5.29
C ALA A 290 -9.44 -7.24 -4.18
N PHE A 291 -9.83 -6.18 -3.49
CA PHE A 291 -9.09 -5.61 -2.36
C PHE A 291 -9.71 -5.97 -1.01
N GLY A 292 -10.69 -6.90 -1.00
CA GLY A 292 -11.38 -7.38 0.20
C GLY A 292 -12.46 -6.43 0.75
N LEU A 293 -13.02 -5.54 -0.08
CA LEU A 293 -14.13 -4.66 0.31
C LEU A 293 -15.08 -4.39 -0.86
N ASP A 294 -16.25 -5.04 -0.82
CA ASP A 294 -17.27 -4.96 -1.86
C ASP A 294 -17.98 -3.60 -1.92
N GLY A 295 -18.51 -3.27 -3.11
CA GLY A 295 -19.26 -2.04 -3.34
C GLY A 295 -18.39 -0.81 -3.61
N TYR A 296 -17.14 -1.01 -3.93
CA TYR A 296 -16.15 0.03 -4.25
C TYR A 296 -15.42 -0.31 -5.55
N PHE A 297 -14.62 0.64 -6.04
CA PHE A 297 -13.67 0.39 -7.13
C PHE A 297 -12.46 1.31 -7.00
N ARG A 298 -11.30 0.85 -7.48
CA ARG A 298 -10.08 1.64 -7.46
C ARG A 298 -9.83 2.31 -8.79
N ILE A 299 -9.55 3.61 -8.76
CA ILE A 299 -9.00 4.37 -9.89
C ILE A 299 -7.55 4.75 -9.58
N SER A 300 -6.64 4.53 -10.53
CA SER A 300 -5.29 5.10 -10.50
C SER A 300 -5.28 6.40 -11.29
N TYR A 301 -4.84 7.49 -10.67
CA TYR A 301 -4.64 8.77 -11.36
C TYR A 301 -3.17 9.02 -11.75
N ALA A 302 -2.37 7.95 -11.82
CA ALA A 302 -0.99 8.01 -12.33
C ALA A 302 -0.95 8.04 -13.87
N THR A 303 -1.72 8.94 -14.48
CA THR A 303 -1.80 9.18 -15.92
C THR A 303 -1.93 10.67 -16.22
N SER A 304 -2.03 11.10 -17.48
CA SER A 304 -2.17 12.53 -17.81
C SER A 304 -3.53 13.10 -17.38
N MET A 305 -3.57 14.40 -17.08
CA MET A 305 -4.81 15.09 -16.75
C MET A 305 -5.85 14.99 -17.89
N GLN A 306 -5.39 15.02 -19.14
CA GLN A 306 -6.26 14.88 -20.31
C GLN A 306 -6.97 13.52 -20.32
N LYS A 307 -6.22 12.42 -20.10
CA LYS A 307 -6.83 11.08 -20.00
C LYS A 307 -7.79 10.97 -18.83
N LEU A 308 -7.49 11.60 -17.69
CA LEU A 308 -8.39 11.63 -16.54
C LEU A 308 -9.69 12.36 -16.84
N LYS A 309 -9.62 13.51 -17.51
CA LYS A 309 -10.83 14.25 -17.94
C LYS A 309 -11.74 13.39 -18.81
N VAL A 310 -11.18 12.71 -19.80
CA VAL A 310 -11.96 11.80 -20.66
C VAL A 310 -12.56 10.64 -19.86
N ALA A 311 -11.77 10.01 -18.98
CA ALA A 311 -12.25 8.90 -18.16
C ALA A 311 -13.38 9.32 -17.21
N MET A 312 -13.28 10.50 -16.59
CA MET A 312 -14.33 10.99 -15.67
C MET A 312 -15.65 11.27 -16.41
N VAL A 313 -15.60 11.87 -17.60
CA VAL A 313 -16.80 12.06 -18.45
C VAL A 313 -17.43 10.71 -18.79
N ARG A 314 -16.66 9.73 -19.21
CA ARG A 314 -17.14 8.39 -19.55
C ARG A 314 -17.75 7.66 -18.35
N ILE A 315 -17.14 7.76 -17.15
CA ILE A 315 -17.71 7.20 -15.92
C ILE A 315 -19.07 7.87 -15.64
N LYS A 316 -19.17 9.20 -15.76
CA LYS A 316 -20.42 9.92 -15.54
C LYS A 316 -21.51 9.46 -16.50
N LEU A 317 -21.23 9.42 -17.80
CA LEU A 317 -22.17 8.95 -18.83
C LEU A 317 -22.63 7.51 -18.55
N PHE A 318 -21.72 6.63 -18.13
CA PHE A 318 -22.09 5.28 -17.73
C PHE A 318 -23.06 5.28 -16.56
N CYS A 319 -22.74 6.02 -15.48
CA CYS A 319 -23.59 6.07 -14.29
C CYS A 319 -25.00 6.65 -14.62
N GLU A 320 -25.06 7.69 -15.43
CA GLU A 320 -26.35 8.28 -15.90
C GLU A 320 -27.15 7.31 -16.75
N SER A 321 -26.50 6.44 -17.54
CA SER A 321 -27.18 5.40 -18.34
C SER A 321 -27.78 4.26 -17.51
N LEU A 322 -27.53 4.21 -16.23
CA LEU A 322 -28.07 3.17 -15.34
C LEU A 322 -29.44 3.53 -14.75
N GLY A 323 -29.96 4.73 -14.99
CA GLY A 323 -31.25 5.20 -14.52
C GLY A 323 -31.18 6.00 -13.27
#